data_b7502ee0ca6fc57fed37574465939da8
#
_entry.id   b7502ee0ca6fc57fed37574465939da8
#
_cell.length_a   1.000
_cell.length_b   1.000
_cell.length_c   1.000
_cell.angle_alpha   90.00
_cell.angle_beta   90.00
_cell.angle_gamma   90.00
#
_symmetry.space_group_name_H-M   'P 1'
#
loop_
_entity.id
_entity.type
_entity.pdbx_description
1 polymer ?
#
loop_
_entity_poly.entity_id
_entity_poly.type
_entity_poly.pdbx_seq_one_letter_code
_entity_poly.pdbx_strand_id
1 'polypeptide(L)'
;MKQNIIPNRLFTASCFALITTAMTFAIRVKLEMVFNQDYLLTLEEIGYAFAPAFWGFTLAMMIGGFFVDLFGMKKIMNIAFFGHLTGIIVTILARDYITLFWGTTLIGVANGMVEAACNPLVATLYPNEKTKMLNRFHVWFPGGIVIGGVLGFIIMDFMGLSWMILAGTLLIPLLIYGFLFFNAQFPKTERVTSGVSYRDMIKNCFQPLFIFMLICMMFTAATELGTTQRIEVLLGKSLESPILILVFINGLMALGRLYAGPIVHKLSITKVLLFSAIFSCLGLFLLANTSGSMTFLAAAVFAIGVCYFWPTMLSFVSEKIPESGALGLSLMGGAGMLSVSFVLPQMGKLMDSNTTGSELLLLYAYIPAILIVAFLILHIYVKTKKI
;
A
#
# COMPACT_ATOMS: atom_id res chain seq x y z
N MET A 1 -7.62 -38.33 5.10
CA MET A 1 -8.57 -37.44 5.80
C MET A 1 -8.87 -36.26 4.91
N LYS A 2 -10.15 -36.01 4.54
CA LYS A 2 -10.53 -34.79 3.83
C LYS A 2 -10.21 -33.60 4.71
N GLN A 3 -9.39 -32.66 4.23
CA GLN A 3 -9.10 -31.42 4.94
C GLN A 3 -10.41 -30.65 5.11
N ASN A 4 -10.78 -30.33 6.36
CA ASN A 4 -11.98 -29.56 6.65
C ASN A 4 -11.64 -28.07 6.53
N ILE A 5 -11.46 -27.61 5.27
CA ILE A 5 -11.19 -26.21 4.95
C ILE A 5 -12.51 -25.43 5.01
N ILE A 6 -12.55 -24.37 5.79
CA ILE A 6 -13.71 -23.47 5.91
C ILE A 6 -13.38 -22.16 5.19
N PRO A 7 -13.79 -21.98 3.90
CA PRO A 7 -13.36 -20.86 3.05
C PRO A 7 -13.71 -19.50 3.64
N ASN A 8 -14.94 -19.32 4.15
CA ASN A 8 -15.36 -18.03 4.73
C ASN A 8 -14.55 -17.63 5.96
N ARG A 9 -14.17 -18.59 6.82
CA ARG A 9 -13.31 -18.33 7.98
C ARG A 9 -11.93 -17.82 7.55
N LEU A 10 -11.31 -18.49 6.59
CA LEU A 10 -9.99 -18.12 6.07
C LEU A 10 -10.04 -16.78 5.33
N PHE A 11 -11.09 -16.53 4.54
CA PHE A 11 -11.29 -15.25 3.86
C PHE A 11 -11.45 -14.09 4.87
N THR A 12 -12.30 -14.26 5.87
CA THR A 12 -12.48 -13.24 6.92
C THR A 12 -11.19 -12.98 7.69
N ALA A 13 -10.45 -14.03 8.04
CA ALA A 13 -9.14 -13.90 8.68
C ALA A 13 -8.16 -13.11 7.81
N SER A 14 -8.12 -13.40 6.50
CA SER A 14 -7.29 -12.65 5.53
C SER A 14 -7.67 -11.18 5.47
N CYS A 15 -8.97 -10.86 5.51
CA CYS A 15 -9.44 -9.46 5.54
C CYS A 15 -8.96 -8.73 6.81
N PHE A 16 -9.05 -9.35 7.98
CA PHE A 16 -8.53 -8.74 9.22
C PHE A 16 -7.01 -8.62 9.24
N ALA A 17 -6.27 -9.54 8.64
CA ALA A 17 -4.83 -9.43 8.47
C ALA A 17 -4.48 -8.22 7.57
N LEU A 18 -5.23 -8.02 6.48
CA LEU A 18 -5.05 -6.86 5.59
C LEU A 18 -5.47 -5.54 6.26
N ILE A 19 -6.53 -5.55 7.08
CA ILE A 19 -6.92 -4.39 7.90
C ILE A 19 -5.79 -4.03 8.86
N THR A 20 -5.18 -5.02 9.55
CA THR A 20 -4.03 -4.77 10.43
C THR A 20 -2.89 -4.11 9.66
N THR A 21 -2.50 -4.68 8.51
CA THR A 21 -1.52 -4.10 7.59
C THR A 21 -1.87 -2.65 7.25
N ALA A 22 -3.06 -2.40 6.78
CA ALA A 22 -3.50 -1.09 6.29
C ALA A 22 -3.59 -0.03 7.41
N MET A 23 -4.08 -0.40 8.59
CA MET A 23 -4.10 0.49 9.74
C MET A 23 -2.70 0.96 10.15
N THR A 24 -1.65 0.12 9.98
CA THR A 24 -0.27 0.54 10.26
C THR A 24 0.17 1.71 9.39
N PHE A 25 -0.35 1.84 8.16
CA PHE A 25 -0.08 2.97 7.27
C PHE A 25 -0.69 4.28 7.79
N ALA A 26 -1.96 4.25 8.23
CA ALA A 26 -2.63 5.42 8.77
C ALA A 26 -2.04 5.86 10.13
N ILE A 27 -1.78 4.90 11.02
CA ILE A 27 -1.24 5.19 12.35
C ILE A 27 0.17 5.79 12.24
N ARG A 28 1.00 5.29 11.31
CA ARG A 28 2.34 5.85 11.07
C ARG A 28 2.30 7.34 10.69
N VAL A 29 1.30 7.76 9.91
CA VAL A 29 1.10 9.19 9.58
C VAL A 29 0.94 10.03 10.86
N LYS A 30 0.18 9.55 11.83
CA LYS A 30 0.03 10.22 13.13
C LYS A 30 1.32 10.20 13.95
N LEU A 31 2.03 9.07 13.94
CA LEU A 31 3.26 8.91 14.72
C LEU A 31 4.39 9.84 14.24
N GLU A 32 4.38 10.23 12.96
CA GLU A 32 5.41 11.12 12.42
C GLU A 32 5.51 12.43 13.20
N MET A 33 4.37 13.11 13.41
CA MET A 33 4.34 14.37 14.17
C MET A 33 4.72 14.18 15.64
N VAL A 34 4.31 13.06 16.25
CA VAL A 34 4.68 12.71 17.63
C VAL A 34 6.19 12.55 17.76
N PHE A 35 6.83 11.77 16.90
CA PHE A 35 8.27 11.54 16.97
C PHE A 35 9.07 12.81 16.62
N ASN A 36 8.55 13.68 15.78
CA ASN A 36 9.17 14.96 15.49
C ASN A 36 9.08 15.94 16.68
N GLN A 37 7.91 16.05 17.31
CA GLN A 37 7.66 17.07 18.35
C GLN A 37 8.08 16.60 19.76
N ASP A 38 7.71 15.36 20.14
CA ASP A 38 7.89 14.87 21.50
C ASP A 38 9.26 14.20 21.71
N TYR A 39 9.81 13.59 20.65
CA TYR A 39 11.09 12.86 20.70
C TYR A 39 12.21 13.56 19.92
N LEU A 40 11.93 14.74 19.33
CA LEU A 40 12.89 15.64 18.66
C LEU A 40 13.66 14.96 17.49
N LEU A 41 13.08 13.94 16.85
CA LEU A 41 13.64 13.37 15.65
C LEU A 41 13.36 14.30 14.47
N THR A 42 14.34 14.50 13.60
CA THR A 42 14.14 15.23 12.35
C THR A 42 13.19 14.46 11.42
N LEU A 43 12.56 15.15 10.48
CA LEU A 43 11.67 14.48 9.50
C LEU A 43 12.44 13.54 8.56
N GLU A 44 13.73 13.83 8.32
CA GLU A 44 14.64 12.93 7.61
C GLU A 44 14.86 11.63 8.41
N GLU A 45 15.22 11.72 9.70
CA GLU A 45 15.41 10.56 10.59
C GLU A 45 14.14 9.72 10.69
N ILE A 46 12.98 10.35 10.85
CA ILE A 46 11.68 9.64 10.85
C ILE A 46 11.44 8.94 9.50
N GLY A 47 11.78 9.59 8.40
CA GLY A 47 11.74 9.01 7.07
C GLY A 47 12.57 7.72 6.98
N TYR A 48 13.81 7.74 7.49
CA TYR A 48 14.65 6.54 7.56
C TYR A 48 14.13 5.49 8.54
N ALA A 49 13.58 5.89 9.69
CA ALA A 49 12.98 4.97 10.65
C ALA A 49 11.71 4.29 10.10
N PHE A 50 10.98 4.96 9.21
CA PHE A 50 9.78 4.42 8.56
C PHE A 50 10.06 3.66 7.25
N ALA A 51 11.20 3.91 6.61
CA ALA A 51 11.58 3.22 5.37
C ALA A 51 11.49 1.68 5.44
N PRO A 52 11.85 1.01 6.58
CA PRO A 52 11.71 -0.43 6.73
C PRO A 52 10.29 -0.96 6.58
N ALA A 53 9.28 -0.16 6.90
CA ALA A 53 7.89 -0.55 6.69
C ALA A 53 7.58 -0.81 5.20
N PHE A 54 8.36 -0.24 4.29
CA PHE A 54 8.21 -0.36 2.84
C PHE A 54 9.21 -1.35 2.22
N TRP A 55 10.53 -1.19 2.47
CA TRP A 55 11.49 -2.15 1.91
C TRP A 55 11.40 -3.52 2.59
N GLY A 56 11.09 -3.58 3.89
CA GLY A 56 10.82 -4.82 4.60
C GLY A 56 9.57 -5.52 4.05
N PHE A 57 8.52 -4.75 3.74
CA PHE A 57 7.33 -5.24 3.03
C PHE A 57 7.71 -5.86 1.68
N THR A 58 8.49 -5.12 0.87
CA THR A 58 8.95 -5.57 -0.45
C THR A 58 9.71 -6.90 -0.37
N LEU A 59 10.73 -6.95 0.49
CA LEU A 59 11.56 -8.14 0.66
C LEU A 59 10.72 -9.32 1.14
N ALA A 60 9.88 -9.11 2.15
CA ALA A 60 9.03 -10.16 2.69
C ALA A 60 7.98 -10.64 1.67
N MET A 61 7.44 -9.77 0.83
CA MET A 61 6.50 -10.16 -0.22
C MET A 61 7.18 -10.96 -1.33
N MET A 62 8.36 -10.51 -1.79
CA MET A 62 9.12 -11.21 -2.85
C MET A 62 9.66 -12.57 -2.39
N ILE A 63 10.31 -12.60 -1.21
CA ILE A 63 10.89 -13.81 -0.64
C ILE A 63 9.78 -14.70 -0.06
N GLY A 64 8.76 -14.09 0.53
CA GLY A 64 7.61 -14.75 1.14
C GLY A 64 6.81 -15.57 0.14
N GLY A 65 6.63 -15.08 -1.09
CA GLY A 65 5.99 -15.86 -2.17
C GLY A 65 6.67 -17.19 -2.43
N PHE A 66 8.01 -17.22 -2.41
CA PHE A 66 8.80 -18.45 -2.53
C PHE A 66 8.63 -19.34 -1.28
N PHE A 67 8.70 -18.77 -0.09
CA PHE A 67 8.57 -19.52 1.17
C PHE A 67 7.15 -20.03 1.42
N VAL A 68 6.13 -19.36 0.91
CA VAL A 68 4.73 -19.84 0.94
C VAL A 68 4.60 -21.19 0.26
N ASP A 69 5.31 -21.40 -0.87
CA ASP A 69 5.27 -22.67 -1.58
C ASP A 69 6.07 -23.80 -0.90
N LEU A 70 7.16 -23.44 -0.19
CA LEU A 70 7.99 -24.40 0.54
C LEU A 70 7.40 -24.78 1.90
N PHE A 71 6.98 -23.81 2.68
CA PHE A 71 6.59 -24.00 4.08
C PHE A 71 5.07 -24.02 4.27
N GLY A 72 4.33 -23.58 3.27
CA GLY A 72 2.87 -23.44 3.29
C GLY A 72 2.39 -22.11 3.88
N MET A 73 1.24 -21.65 3.41
CA MET A 73 0.62 -20.36 3.78
C MET A 73 0.42 -20.23 5.30
N LYS A 74 0.06 -21.31 5.99
CA LYS A 74 -0.17 -21.28 7.45
C LYS A 74 1.05 -20.86 8.26
N LYS A 75 2.25 -21.41 7.93
CA LYS A 75 3.48 -21.05 8.63
C LYS A 75 3.85 -19.59 8.40
N ILE A 76 3.69 -19.11 7.17
CA ILE A 76 3.95 -17.71 6.83
C ILE A 76 3.00 -16.79 7.58
N MET A 77 1.71 -17.12 7.69
CA MET A 77 0.75 -16.33 8.47
C MET A 77 1.04 -16.33 9.97
N ASN A 78 1.58 -17.45 10.51
CA ASN A 78 2.03 -17.47 11.91
C ASN A 78 3.22 -16.53 12.12
N ILE A 79 4.20 -16.52 11.20
CA ILE A 79 5.34 -15.59 11.27
C ILE A 79 4.84 -14.15 11.17
N ALA A 80 3.90 -13.87 10.26
CA ALA A 80 3.26 -12.55 10.13
C ALA A 80 2.57 -12.11 11.43
N PHE A 81 1.84 -13.03 12.10
CA PHE A 81 1.18 -12.76 13.37
C PHE A 81 2.17 -12.35 14.46
N PHE A 82 3.22 -13.13 14.67
CA PHE A 82 4.23 -12.80 15.69
C PHE A 82 5.05 -11.57 15.29
N GLY A 83 5.33 -11.37 14.01
CA GLY A 83 5.98 -10.16 13.51
C GLY A 83 5.15 -8.91 13.77
N HIS A 84 3.84 -8.95 13.51
CA HIS A 84 2.93 -7.85 13.86
C HIS A 84 2.87 -7.62 15.36
N LEU A 85 2.68 -8.69 16.17
CA LEU A 85 2.58 -8.59 17.62
C LEU A 85 3.83 -7.94 18.21
N THR A 86 5.00 -8.47 17.89
CA THR A 86 6.28 -7.93 18.40
C THR A 86 6.55 -6.53 17.86
N GLY A 87 6.31 -6.29 16.59
CA GLY A 87 6.52 -4.98 15.96
C GLY A 87 5.61 -3.89 16.54
N ILE A 88 4.33 -4.20 16.80
CA ILE A 88 3.39 -3.28 17.45
C ILE A 88 3.86 -2.98 18.89
N ILE A 89 4.24 -3.99 19.66
CA ILE A 89 4.73 -3.80 21.04
C ILE A 89 6.01 -2.93 21.03
N VAL A 90 6.98 -3.25 20.16
CA VAL A 90 8.21 -2.46 20.05
C VAL A 90 7.90 -1.01 19.64
N THR A 91 6.95 -0.80 18.71
CA THR A 91 6.53 0.55 18.32
C THR A 91 5.88 1.31 19.47
N ILE A 92 4.99 0.68 20.26
CA ILE A 92 4.37 1.31 21.44
C ILE A 92 5.41 1.69 22.49
N LEU A 93 6.47 0.90 22.61
CA LEU A 93 7.58 1.16 23.54
C LEU A 93 8.66 2.10 22.96
N ALA A 94 8.57 2.47 21.67
CA ALA A 94 9.58 3.30 21.04
C ALA A 94 9.65 4.72 21.65
N ARG A 95 10.87 5.18 21.89
CA ARG A 95 11.17 6.52 22.41
C ARG A 95 12.34 7.20 21.67
N ASP A 96 12.91 6.49 20.70
CA ASP A 96 14.07 6.92 19.92
C ASP A 96 14.05 6.33 18.52
N TYR A 97 14.98 6.78 17.69
CA TYR A 97 15.14 6.32 16.31
C TYR A 97 15.30 4.80 16.20
N ILE A 98 16.13 4.19 17.05
CA ILE A 98 16.50 2.77 16.91
C ILE A 98 15.31 1.88 17.23
N THR A 99 14.58 2.16 18.30
CA THR A 99 13.40 1.38 18.67
C THR A 99 12.27 1.56 17.66
N LEU A 100 12.09 2.78 17.13
CA LEU A 100 11.13 3.05 16.06
C LEU A 100 11.49 2.29 14.78
N PHE A 101 12.77 2.32 14.36
CA PHE A 101 13.28 1.59 13.20
C PHE A 101 13.00 0.09 13.29
N TRP A 102 13.29 -0.55 14.42
CA TRP A 102 13.04 -1.98 14.59
C TRP A 102 11.55 -2.32 14.69
N GLY A 103 10.75 -1.48 15.35
CA GLY A 103 9.30 -1.64 15.38
C GLY A 103 8.69 -1.62 13.97
N THR A 104 9.07 -0.64 13.16
CA THR A 104 8.60 -0.51 11.77
C THR A 104 9.15 -1.59 10.86
N THR A 105 10.39 -2.07 11.09
CA THR A 105 10.97 -3.21 10.36
C THR A 105 10.14 -4.47 10.56
N LEU A 106 9.85 -4.82 11.81
CA LEU A 106 9.04 -6.01 12.15
C LEU A 106 7.64 -5.93 11.56
N ILE A 107 6.99 -4.76 11.66
CA ILE A 107 5.68 -4.51 11.05
C ILE A 107 5.76 -4.62 9.53
N GLY A 108 6.76 -4.01 8.89
CA GLY A 108 6.91 -4.05 7.43
C GLY A 108 7.09 -5.47 6.88
N VAL A 109 7.95 -6.25 7.52
CA VAL A 109 8.15 -7.67 7.17
C VAL A 109 6.85 -8.46 7.37
N ALA A 110 6.14 -8.26 8.47
CA ALA A 110 4.86 -8.93 8.73
C ALA A 110 3.80 -8.55 7.69
N ASN A 111 3.69 -7.27 7.33
CA ASN A 111 2.79 -6.78 6.28
C ASN A 111 3.07 -7.47 4.93
N GLY A 112 4.34 -7.58 4.53
CA GLY A 112 4.72 -8.25 3.29
C GLY A 112 4.42 -9.76 3.32
N MET A 113 4.57 -10.42 4.45
CA MET A 113 4.20 -11.83 4.62
C MET A 113 2.68 -12.04 4.56
N VAL A 114 1.87 -11.12 5.08
CA VAL A 114 0.41 -11.13 4.92
C VAL A 114 0.03 -11.13 3.44
N GLU A 115 0.59 -10.20 2.66
CA GLU A 115 0.31 -10.12 1.21
C GLU A 115 0.80 -11.37 0.47
N ALA A 116 2.00 -11.86 0.77
CA ALA A 116 2.57 -13.05 0.15
C ALA A 116 1.70 -14.30 0.38
N ALA A 117 1.05 -14.43 1.54
CA ALA A 117 0.26 -15.61 1.89
C ALA A 117 -1.23 -15.45 1.57
N CYS A 118 -1.84 -14.28 1.86
CA CYS A 118 -3.29 -14.10 1.72
C CYS A 118 -3.74 -13.97 0.26
N ASN A 119 -2.94 -13.37 -0.63
CA ASN A 119 -3.27 -13.29 -2.05
C ASN A 119 -3.46 -14.69 -2.68
N PRO A 120 -2.47 -15.61 -2.62
CA PRO A 120 -2.66 -16.95 -3.13
C PRO A 120 -3.70 -17.74 -2.34
N LEU A 121 -3.88 -17.48 -1.03
CA LEU A 121 -4.92 -18.13 -0.23
C LEU A 121 -6.30 -17.80 -0.78
N VAL A 122 -6.63 -16.51 -0.97
CA VAL A 122 -7.92 -16.06 -1.50
C VAL A 122 -8.15 -16.61 -2.91
N ALA A 123 -7.13 -16.57 -3.79
CA ALA A 123 -7.22 -17.12 -5.13
C ALA A 123 -7.52 -18.62 -5.12
N THR A 124 -6.87 -19.37 -4.22
CA THR A 124 -7.06 -20.83 -4.09
C THR A 124 -8.42 -21.21 -3.49
N LEU A 125 -8.94 -20.41 -2.55
CA LEU A 125 -10.23 -20.64 -1.92
C LEU A 125 -11.41 -20.45 -2.89
N TYR A 126 -11.25 -19.55 -3.87
CA TYR A 126 -12.31 -19.17 -4.81
C TYR A 126 -11.87 -19.28 -6.28
N PRO A 127 -11.56 -20.48 -6.78
CA PRO A 127 -10.94 -20.66 -8.10
C PRO A 127 -11.82 -20.16 -9.26
N ASN A 128 -13.14 -20.21 -9.10
CA ASN A 128 -14.10 -19.77 -10.14
C ASN A 128 -14.43 -18.27 -10.08
N GLU A 129 -14.07 -17.58 -9.00
CA GLU A 129 -14.39 -16.15 -8.76
C GLU A 129 -13.15 -15.35 -8.30
N LYS A 130 -11.93 -15.76 -8.70
CA LYS A 130 -10.65 -15.21 -8.20
C LYS A 130 -10.61 -13.69 -8.24
N THR A 131 -10.82 -13.10 -9.40
CA THR A 131 -10.77 -11.65 -9.59
C THR A 131 -11.75 -10.91 -8.69
N LYS A 132 -12.98 -11.39 -8.58
CA LYS A 132 -14.01 -10.81 -7.72
C LYS A 132 -13.61 -10.86 -6.25
N MET A 133 -13.12 -12.02 -5.79
CA MET A 133 -12.78 -12.22 -4.38
C MET A 133 -11.47 -11.54 -3.99
N LEU A 134 -10.48 -11.47 -4.87
CA LEU A 134 -9.27 -10.67 -4.66
C LEU A 134 -9.62 -9.17 -4.60
N ASN A 135 -10.45 -8.65 -5.49
CA ASN A 135 -10.90 -7.27 -5.40
C ASN A 135 -11.65 -6.99 -4.09
N ARG A 136 -12.54 -7.89 -3.66
CA ARG A 136 -13.24 -7.80 -2.39
C ARG A 136 -12.29 -7.85 -1.18
N PHE A 137 -11.23 -8.63 -1.25
CA PHE A 137 -10.17 -8.65 -0.26
C PHE A 137 -9.42 -7.31 -0.22
N HIS A 138 -9.00 -6.80 -1.38
CA HIS A 138 -8.20 -5.57 -1.46
C HIS A 138 -8.98 -4.26 -1.18
N VAL A 139 -10.30 -4.27 -1.10
CA VAL A 139 -11.08 -3.13 -0.57
C VAL A 139 -10.69 -2.81 0.87
N TRP A 140 -10.26 -3.83 1.64
CA TRP A 140 -9.88 -3.67 3.04
C TRP A 140 -8.53 -2.97 3.24
N PHE A 141 -7.73 -2.77 2.17
CA PHE A 141 -6.52 -1.95 2.28
C PHE A 141 -6.89 -0.46 2.46
N PRO A 142 -7.55 0.23 1.50
CA PRO A 142 -8.01 1.60 1.75
C PRO A 142 -9.02 1.67 2.89
N GLY A 143 -9.86 0.64 3.08
CA GLY A 143 -10.78 0.56 4.22
C GLY A 143 -10.07 0.54 5.58
N GLY A 144 -8.98 -0.19 5.71
CA GLY A 144 -8.17 -0.22 6.94
C GLY A 144 -7.45 1.12 7.20
N ILE A 145 -7.00 1.82 6.13
CA ILE A 145 -6.46 3.17 6.26
C ILE A 145 -7.54 4.14 6.76
N VAL A 146 -8.77 4.04 6.26
CA VAL A 146 -9.91 4.83 6.75
C VAL A 146 -10.15 4.54 8.23
N ILE A 147 -10.22 3.27 8.63
CA ILE A 147 -10.42 2.87 10.04
C ILE A 147 -9.31 3.46 10.91
N GLY A 148 -8.05 3.25 10.54
CA GLY A 148 -6.89 3.75 11.30
C GLY A 148 -6.86 5.28 11.39
N GLY A 149 -7.19 5.97 10.29
CA GLY A 149 -7.23 7.43 10.25
C GLY A 149 -8.37 8.03 11.10
N VAL A 150 -9.57 7.42 11.04
CA VAL A 150 -10.70 7.81 11.89
C VAL A 150 -10.39 7.59 13.37
N LEU A 151 -9.77 6.45 13.71
CA LEU A 151 -9.31 6.20 15.08
C LEU A 151 -8.22 7.21 15.50
N GLY A 152 -7.31 7.57 14.59
CA GLY A 152 -6.30 8.61 14.83
C GLY A 152 -6.94 9.96 15.16
N PHE A 153 -7.92 10.38 14.37
CA PHE A 153 -8.69 11.59 14.64
C PHE A 153 -9.44 11.53 15.98
N ILE A 154 -10.20 10.46 16.22
CA ILE A 154 -11.01 10.34 17.46
C ILE A 154 -10.11 10.29 18.69
N ILE A 155 -9.08 9.44 18.69
CA ILE A 155 -8.26 9.18 19.87
C ILE A 155 -7.34 10.37 20.16
N MET A 156 -6.63 10.87 19.15
CA MET A 156 -5.58 11.88 19.37
C MET A 156 -6.12 13.31 19.23
N ASP A 157 -6.86 13.62 18.15
CA ASP A 157 -7.27 15.01 17.87
C ASP A 157 -8.50 15.40 18.67
N PHE A 158 -9.53 14.53 18.75
CA PHE A 158 -10.78 14.85 19.42
C PHE A 158 -10.76 14.57 20.93
N MET A 159 -10.22 13.40 21.35
CA MET A 159 -10.19 13.01 22.77
C MET A 159 -8.88 13.44 23.47
N GLY A 160 -7.85 13.85 22.77
CA GLY A 160 -6.55 14.23 23.31
C GLY A 160 -5.82 13.08 24.02
N LEU A 161 -6.12 11.82 23.64
CA LEU A 161 -5.50 10.66 24.27
C LEU A 161 -4.13 10.32 23.63
N SER A 162 -3.36 9.52 24.37
CA SER A 162 -2.00 9.14 23.96
C SER A 162 -1.99 8.36 22.64
N TRP A 163 -1.00 8.63 21.80
CA TRP A 163 -0.70 7.88 20.59
C TRP A 163 -0.45 6.37 20.85
N MET A 164 -0.02 6.00 22.06
CA MET A 164 0.15 4.59 22.43
C MET A 164 -1.18 3.83 22.45
N ILE A 165 -2.29 4.50 22.84
CA ILE A 165 -3.63 3.93 22.75
C ILE A 165 -4.00 3.71 21.29
N LEU A 166 -3.73 4.69 20.43
CA LEU A 166 -3.95 4.55 18.98
C LEU A 166 -3.15 3.36 18.42
N ALA A 167 -1.86 3.28 18.70
CA ALA A 167 -1.03 2.15 18.28
C ALA A 167 -1.54 0.80 18.85
N GLY A 168 -2.03 0.81 20.09
CA GLY A 168 -2.66 -0.35 20.74
C GLY A 168 -3.91 -0.85 20.02
N THR A 169 -4.65 0.00 19.29
CA THR A 169 -5.82 -0.43 18.50
C THR A 169 -5.48 -1.46 17.41
N LEU A 170 -4.22 -1.50 16.94
CA LEU A 170 -3.74 -2.52 16.00
C LEU A 170 -3.85 -3.94 16.56
N LEU A 171 -3.81 -4.10 17.88
CA LEU A 171 -3.95 -5.42 18.51
C LEU A 171 -5.35 -6.01 18.28
N ILE A 172 -6.38 -5.20 18.05
CA ILE A 172 -7.76 -5.67 17.86
C ILE A 172 -7.86 -6.55 16.59
N PRO A 173 -7.62 -6.03 15.37
CA PRO A 173 -7.68 -6.85 14.17
C PRO A 173 -6.59 -7.94 14.14
N LEU A 174 -5.42 -7.70 14.75
CA LEU A 174 -4.37 -8.69 14.92
C LEU A 174 -4.88 -9.93 15.67
N LEU A 175 -5.45 -9.75 16.85
CA LEU A 175 -5.96 -10.87 17.66
C LEU A 175 -7.13 -11.58 16.97
N ILE A 176 -7.99 -10.85 16.25
CA ILE A 176 -9.08 -11.43 15.48
C ILE A 176 -8.54 -12.35 14.39
N TYR A 177 -7.59 -11.91 13.56
CA TYR A 177 -7.07 -12.80 12.52
C TYR A 177 -6.24 -13.94 13.10
N GLY A 178 -5.50 -13.70 14.18
CA GLY A 178 -4.78 -14.74 14.90
C GLY A 178 -5.72 -15.85 15.38
N PHE A 179 -6.82 -15.48 16.03
CA PHE A 179 -7.85 -16.42 16.49
C PHE A 179 -8.52 -17.18 15.34
N LEU A 180 -8.86 -16.47 14.24
CA LEU A 180 -9.49 -17.08 13.08
C LEU A 180 -8.56 -18.03 12.32
N PHE A 181 -7.27 -17.78 12.26
CA PHE A 181 -6.28 -18.69 11.66
C PHE A 181 -5.83 -19.80 12.61
N PHE A 182 -6.02 -19.62 13.92
CA PHE A 182 -5.66 -20.64 14.90
C PHE A 182 -6.40 -21.96 14.62
N ASN A 183 -5.66 -23.07 14.57
CA ASN A 183 -6.18 -24.40 14.20
C ASN A 183 -6.92 -24.51 12.85
N ALA A 184 -6.90 -23.47 12.00
CA ALA A 184 -7.44 -23.57 10.66
C ALA A 184 -6.57 -24.45 9.75
N GLN A 185 -7.20 -25.19 8.84
CA GLN A 185 -6.53 -25.95 7.79
C GLN A 185 -6.45 -25.09 6.53
N PHE A 186 -5.26 -25.02 5.93
CA PHE A 186 -4.97 -24.23 4.74
C PHE A 186 -4.81 -25.12 3.52
N PRO A 187 -5.29 -24.70 2.34
CA PRO A 187 -5.02 -25.38 1.07
C PRO A 187 -3.54 -25.25 0.67
N LYS A 188 -3.09 -26.06 -0.27
CA LYS A 188 -1.83 -25.84 -0.99
C LYS A 188 -2.03 -24.74 -2.03
N THR A 189 -0.97 -23.98 -2.37
CA THR A 189 -1.06 -22.97 -3.42
C THR A 189 -1.30 -23.58 -4.80
N GLU A 190 -1.96 -22.83 -5.68
CA GLU A 190 -2.18 -23.27 -7.07
C GLU A 190 -0.87 -23.55 -7.82
N ARG A 191 0.17 -22.75 -7.56
CA ARG A 191 1.48 -22.94 -8.18
C ARG A 191 2.09 -24.30 -7.84
N VAL A 192 1.99 -24.72 -6.59
CA VAL A 192 2.45 -26.05 -6.16
C VAL A 192 1.66 -27.17 -6.84
N THR A 193 0.38 -26.92 -7.14
CA THR A 193 -0.48 -27.90 -7.81
C THR A 193 -0.32 -27.89 -9.33
N SER A 194 0.00 -26.76 -9.97
CA SER A 194 0.12 -26.60 -11.43
C SER A 194 1.53 -26.78 -12.00
N GLY A 195 2.57 -26.74 -11.16
CA GLY A 195 3.96 -27.00 -11.58
C GLY A 195 4.61 -25.93 -12.47
N VAL A 196 4.13 -24.68 -12.47
CA VAL A 196 4.67 -23.59 -13.29
C VAL A 196 6.14 -23.32 -12.98
N SER A 197 6.99 -23.17 -14.04
CA SER A 197 8.42 -22.91 -13.93
C SER A 197 8.73 -21.47 -13.49
N TYR A 198 9.57 -21.32 -12.47
CA TYR A 198 10.10 -20.00 -12.07
C TYR A 198 11.02 -19.38 -13.13
N ARG A 199 11.76 -20.21 -13.89
CA ARG A 199 12.70 -19.72 -14.89
C ARG A 199 12.04 -18.89 -15.97
N ASP A 200 10.89 -19.36 -16.45
CA ASP A 200 10.14 -18.65 -17.50
C ASP A 200 9.55 -17.35 -16.97
N MET A 201 9.03 -17.34 -15.74
CA MET A 201 8.54 -16.12 -15.11
C MET A 201 9.66 -15.07 -14.96
N ILE A 202 10.85 -15.48 -14.48
CA ILE A 202 12.01 -14.58 -14.34
C ILE A 202 12.41 -14.00 -15.70
N LYS A 203 12.52 -14.83 -16.74
CA LYS A 203 12.87 -14.37 -18.09
C LYS A 203 11.92 -13.28 -18.59
N ASN A 204 10.63 -13.43 -18.35
CA ASN A 204 9.61 -12.48 -18.80
C ASN A 204 9.63 -11.17 -18.00
N CYS A 205 10.12 -11.19 -16.76
CA CYS A 205 10.32 -9.97 -15.98
C CYS A 205 11.48 -9.09 -16.49
N PHE A 206 12.36 -9.61 -17.36
CA PHE A 206 13.42 -8.83 -18.01
C PHE A 206 13.03 -8.25 -19.38
N GLN A 207 11.78 -8.43 -19.82
CA GLN A 207 11.31 -7.79 -21.06
C GLN A 207 11.28 -6.26 -20.92
N PRO A 208 11.64 -5.49 -21.98
CA PRO A 208 11.66 -4.03 -21.93
C PRO A 208 10.33 -3.41 -21.47
N LEU A 209 9.20 -3.97 -21.91
CA LEU A 209 7.87 -3.51 -21.50
C LEU A 209 7.62 -3.73 -19.99
N PHE A 210 8.08 -4.86 -19.44
CA PHE A 210 7.97 -5.12 -18.00
C PHE A 210 8.81 -4.13 -17.19
N ILE A 211 10.07 -3.89 -17.59
CA ILE A 211 10.97 -2.94 -16.92
C ILE A 211 10.39 -1.52 -16.98
N PHE A 212 9.84 -1.12 -18.12
CA PHE A 212 9.16 0.16 -18.26
C PHE A 212 7.98 0.29 -17.27
N MET A 213 7.13 -0.74 -17.18
CA MET A 213 6.00 -0.76 -16.24
C MET A 213 6.47 -0.77 -14.78
N LEU A 214 7.58 -1.45 -14.49
CA LEU A 214 8.19 -1.48 -13.16
C LEU A 214 8.63 -0.07 -12.71
N ILE A 215 9.31 0.67 -13.61
CA ILE A 215 9.72 2.05 -13.34
C ILE A 215 8.48 2.95 -13.17
N CYS A 216 7.48 2.83 -14.05
CA CYS A 216 6.22 3.57 -13.90
C CYS A 216 5.53 3.24 -12.57
N MET A 217 5.58 1.98 -12.10
CA MET A 217 5.01 1.58 -10.82
C MET A 217 5.71 2.26 -9.64
N MET A 218 7.03 2.42 -9.69
CA MET A 218 7.76 3.18 -8.67
C MET A 218 7.28 4.64 -8.60
N PHE A 219 7.06 5.28 -9.74
CA PHE A 219 6.59 6.67 -9.80
C PHE A 219 5.12 6.81 -9.38
N THR A 220 4.25 5.87 -9.75
CA THR A 220 2.85 5.88 -9.30
C THR A 220 2.75 5.72 -7.79
N ALA A 221 3.52 4.80 -7.20
CA ALA A 221 3.57 4.58 -5.76
C ALA A 221 4.19 5.77 -5.01
N ALA A 222 5.25 6.38 -5.56
CA ALA A 222 5.83 7.62 -5.03
C ALA A 222 4.79 8.75 -4.99
N THR A 223 3.99 8.89 -6.05
CA THR A 223 2.92 9.90 -6.13
C THR A 223 1.82 9.63 -5.08
N GLU A 224 1.31 8.40 -5.00
CA GLU A 224 0.20 8.03 -4.11
C GLU A 224 0.65 7.98 -2.65
N LEU A 225 1.59 7.07 -2.35
CA LEU A 225 2.01 6.78 -0.97
C LEU A 225 2.97 7.82 -0.42
N GLY A 226 3.88 8.39 -1.23
CA GLY A 226 4.74 9.47 -0.80
C GLY A 226 3.92 10.64 -0.25
N THR A 227 2.92 11.08 -0.99
CA THR A 227 2.03 12.18 -0.58
C THR A 227 1.17 11.78 0.63
N THR A 228 0.49 10.64 0.58
CA THR A 228 -0.46 10.25 1.64
C THR A 228 0.22 9.90 2.95
N GLN A 229 1.45 9.37 2.92
CA GLN A 229 2.20 9.06 4.14
C GLN A 229 2.79 10.29 4.84
N ARG A 230 2.89 11.43 4.16
CA ARG A 230 3.36 12.71 4.69
C ARG A 230 2.23 13.74 4.83
N ILE A 231 0.97 13.36 4.68
CA ILE A 231 -0.15 14.28 4.53
C ILE A 231 -0.32 15.22 5.73
N GLU A 232 -0.06 14.77 6.95
CA GLU A 232 -0.12 15.61 8.15
C GLU A 232 0.94 16.69 8.16
N VAL A 233 2.17 16.33 7.80
CA VAL A 233 3.30 17.28 7.76
C VAL A 233 3.14 18.24 6.59
N LEU A 234 2.70 17.74 5.42
CA LEU A 234 2.48 18.56 4.23
C LEU A 234 1.38 19.62 4.42
N LEU A 235 0.32 19.28 5.13
CA LEU A 235 -0.88 20.12 5.29
C LEU A 235 -1.04 20.72 6.70
N GLY A 236 -0.13 20.44 7.63
CA GLY A 236 -0.29 20.72 9.06
C GLY A 236 -0.65 22.15 9.45
N LYS A 237 -0.31 23.15 8.62
CA LYS A 237 -0.72 24.56 8.83
C LYS A 237 -2.00 24.96 8.11
N SER A 238 -2.51 24.11 7.23
CA SER A 238 -3.65 24.40 6.37
C SER A 238 -4.98 23.90 6.94
N LEU A 239 -4.92 22.96 7.89
CA LEU A 239 -6.07 22.28 8.49
C LEU A 239 -5.84 21.96 9.96
N GLU A 240 -6.91 21.94 10.77
CA GLU A 240 -6.83 21.53 12.18
C GLU A 240 -6.52 20.03 12.34
N SER A 241 -7.04 19.18 11.46
CA SER A 241 -6.86 17.73 11.50
C SER A 241 -6.57 17.19 10.10
N PRO A 242 -5.32 17.28 9.61
CA PRO A 242 -4.96 16.84 8.25
C PRO A 242 -5.15 15.35 8.00
N ILE A 243 -5.19 14.50 9.06
CA ILE A 243 -5.50 13.08 8.94
C ILE A 243 -6.84 12.81 8.26
N LEU A 244 -7.80 13.73 8.40
CA LEU A 244 -9.12 13.61 7.74
C LEU A 244 -8.99 13.68 6.21
N ILE A 245 -7.97 14.33 5.67
CA ILE A 245 -7.68 14.29 4.23
C ILE A 245 -7.21 12.88 3.81
N LEU A 246 -6.37 12.22 4.62
CA LEU A 246 -6.00 10.81 4.37
C LEU A 246 -7.24 9.91 4.36
N VAL A 247 -8.12 10.07 5.34
CA VAL A 247 -9.39 9.32 5.44
C VAL A 247 -10.26 9.57 4.21
N PHE A 248 -10.40 10.83 3.80
CA PHE A 248 -11.21 11.22 2.65
C PHE A 248 -10.66 10.67 1.33
N ILE A 249 -9.36 10.81 1.08
CA ILE A 249 -8.70 10.24 -0.11
C ILE A 249 -8.91 8.73 -0.17
N ASN A 250 -8.62 8.01 0.92
CA ASN A 250 -8.74 6.55 0.94
C ASN A 250 -10.20 6.08 0.90
N GLY A 251 -11.14 6.85 1.49
CA GLY A 251 -12.57 6.61 1.37
C GLY A 251 -13.04 6.67 -0.09
N LEU A 252 -12.65 7.73 -0.81
CA LEU A 252 -12.95 7.87 -2.24
C LEU A 252 -12.27 6.77 -3.07
N MET A 253 -11.03 6.39 -2.73
CA MET A 253 -10.35 5.28 -3.40
C MET A 253 -11.07 3.94 -3.18
N ALA A 254 -11.53 3.65 -1.96
CA ALA A 254 -12.29 2.44 -1.67
C ALA A 254 -13.58 2.37 -2.49
N LEU A 255 -14.34 3.47 -2.51
CA LEU A 255 -15.55 3.60 -3.33
C LEU A 255 -15.25 3.48 -4.83
N GLY A 256 -14.24 4.21 -5.33
CA GLY A 256 -13.85 4.17 -6.74
C GLY A 256 -13.42 2.78 -7.20
N ARG A 257 -12.67 2.04 -6.38
CA ARG A 257 -12.24 0.67 -6.68
C ARG A 257 -13.40 -0.33 -6.75
N LEU A 258 -14.49 -0.12 -6.00
CA LEU A 258 -15.71 -0.93 -6.14
C LEU A 258 -16.35 -0.81 -7.52
N TYR A 259 -16.20 0.35 -8.19
CA TYR A 259 -16.75 0.64 -9.51
C TYR A 259 -15.73 0.59 -10.65
N ALA A 260 -14.50 0.08 -10.39
CA ALA A 260 -13.41 0.06 -11.37
C ALA A 260 -13.75 -0.72 -12.64
N GLY A 261 -14.45 -1.87 -12.54
CA GLY A 261 -14.77 -2.73 -13.67
C GLY A 261 -15.41 -1.99 -14.85
N PRO A 262 -16.56 -1.33 -14.69
CA PRO A 262 -17.22 -0.58 -15.76
C PRO A 262 -16.36 0.54 -16.37
N ILE A 263 -15.51 1.19 -15.57
CA ILE A 263 -14.64 2.28 -16.02
C ILE A 263 -13.53 1.74 -16.92
N VAL A 264 -12.84 0.68 -16.50
CA VAL A 264 -11.74 0.06 -17.25
C VAL A 264 -12.25 -0.53 -18.57
N HIS A 265 -13.44 -1.17 -18.57
CA HIS A 265 -14.05 -1.69 -19.78
C HIS A 265 -14.37 -0.61 -20.83
N LYS A 266 -14.81 0.58 -20.39
CA LYS A 266 -15.14 1.68 -21.31
C LYS A 266 -13.91 2.42 -21.84
N LEU A 267 -12.88 2.63 -21.01
CA LEU A 267 -11.77 3.54 -21.31
C LEU A 267 -10.49 2.87 -21.82
N SER A 268 -10.33 1.59 -21.77
CA SER A 268 -9.05 0.86 -21.90
C SER A 268 -8.02 1.17 -20.78
N ILE A 269 -7.20 0.19 -20.46
CA ILE A 269 -6.20 0.25 -19.36
C ILE A 269 -5.25 1.44 -19.50
N THR A 270 -4.70 1.67 -20.70
CA THR A 270 -3.71 2.74 -20.95
C THR A 270 -4.31 4.14 -20.85
N LYS A 271 -5.58 4.31 -21.22
CA LYS A 271 -6.29 5.60 -21.04
C LYS A 271 -6.58 5.86 -19.57
N VAL A 272 -6.97 4.83 -18.80
CA VAL A 272 -7.19 4.97 -17.36
C VAL A 272 -5.90 5.42 -16.68
N LEU A 273 -4.73 4.82 -17.00
CA LEU A 273 -3.43 5.24 -16.47
C LEU A 273 -3.10 6.70 -16.84
N LEU A 274 -3.34 7.09 -18.09
CA LEU A 274 -3.09 8.47 -18.54
C LEU A 274 -3.98 9.49 -17.80
N PHE A 275 -5.27 9.23 -17.68
CA PHE A 275 -6.18 10.09 -16.91
C PHE A 275 -5.80 10.13 -15.43
N SER A 276 -5.43 8.99 -14.84
CA SER A 276 -4.94 8.93 -13.46
C SER A 276 -3.73 9.85 -13.25
N ALA A 277 -2.77 9.84 -14.16
CA ALA A 277 -1.60 10.71 -14.07
C ALA A 277 -1.98 12.20 -14.18
N ILE A 278 -2.88 12.57 -15.10
CA ILE A 278 -3.38 13.95 -15.27
C ILE A 278 -4.06 14.43 -13.98
N PHE A 279 -5.03 13.65 -13.46
CA PHE A 279 -5.75 14.03 -12.24
C PHE A 279 -4.86 14.05 -11.00
N SER A 280 -3.88 13.16 -10.90
CA SER A 280 -2.91 13.18 -9.78
C SER A 280 -2.02 14.43 -9.82
N CYS A 281 -1.54 14.82 -11.02
CA CYS A 281 -0.76 16.04 -11.21
C CYS A 281 -1.57 17.27 -10.82
N LEU A 282 -2.80 17.39 -11.35
CA LEU A 282 -3.72 18.47 -11.02
C LEU A 282 -4.06 18.48 -9.52
N GLY A 283 -4.31 17.32 -8.93
CA GLY A 283 -4.62 17.19 -7.50
C GLY A 283 -3.49 17.66 -6.60
N LEU A 284 -2.24 17.30 -6.90
CA LEU A 284 -1.07 17.81 -6.16
C LEU A 284 -0.90 19.33 -6.31
N PHE A 285 -1.08 19.85 -7.52
CA PHE A 285 -1.06 21.29 -7.77
C PHE A 285 -2.14 22.03 -6.96
N LEU A 286 -3.37 21.50 -6.94
CA LEU A 286 -4.46 22.07 -6.16
C LEU A 286 -4.20 21.97 -4.65
N LEU A 287 -3.72 20.82 -4.14
CA LEU A 287 -3.37 20.64 -2.73
C LEU A 287 -2.30 21.64 -2.26
N ALA A 288 -1.34 21.96 -3.13
CA ALA A 288 -0.30 22.95 -2.84
C ALA A 288 -0.84 24.38 -2.73
N ASN A 289 -1.95 24.70 -3.38
CA ASN A 289 -2.47 26.07 -3.52
C ASN A 289 -3.82 26.30 -2.81
N THR A 290 -4.32 25.31 -2.04
CA THR A 290 -5.59 25.41 -1.30
C THR A 290 -5.36 25.32 0.20
N SER A 291 -6.30 25.90 0.96
CA SER A 291 -6.35 25.83 2.41
C SER A 291 -7.79 25.70 2.92
N GLY A 292 -7.95 25.32 4.18
CA GLY A 292 -9.26 25.15 4.79
C GLY A 292 -10.11 24.10 4.07
N SER A 293 -11.41 24.34 3.94
CA SER A 293 -12.35 23.38 3.33
C SER A 293 -12.08 23.06 1.85
N MET A 294 -11.44 23.98 1.12
CA MET A 294 -11.08 23.76 -0.29
C MET A 294 -10.04 22.65 -0.47
N THR A 295 -9.27 22.35 0.55
CA THR A 295 -8.32 21.21 0.55
C THR A 295 -9.03 19.87 0.30
N PHE A 296 -10.29 19.71 0.76
CA PHE A 296 -11.07 18.49 0.48
C PHE A 296 -11.43 18.36 -1.01
N LEU A 297 -11.72 19.47 -1.71
CA LEU A 297 -11.95 19.43 -3.14
C LEU A 297 -10.67 19.06 -3.90
N ALA A 298 -9.54 19.64 -3.53
CA ALA A 298 -8.22 19.29 -4.07
C ALA A 298 -7.89 17.81 -3.82
N ALA A 299 -8.15 17.33 -2.61
CA ALA A 299 -7.98 15.93 -2.22
C ALA A 299 -8.88 14.98 -3.03
N ALA A 300 -10.11 15.40 -3.36
CA ALA A 300 -10.99 14.61 -4.24
C ALA A 300 -10.40 14.45 -5.64
N VAL A 301 -9.86 15.53 -6.23
CA VAL A 301 -9.20 15.48 -7.53
C VAL A 301 -7.97 14.55 -7.47
N PHE A 302 -7.17 14.66 -6.42
CA PHE A 302 -6.02 13.79 -6.21
C PHE A 302 -6.43 12.33 -6.03
N ALA A 303 -7.45 12.05 -5.22
CA ALA A 303 -7.98 10.72 -4.98
C ALA A 303 -8.48 10.04 -6.27
N ILE A 304 -9.19 10.77 -7.15
CA ILE A 304 -9.61 10.28 -8.46
C ILE A 304 -8.39 9.89 -9.30
N GLY A 305 -7.33 10.69 -9.24
CA GLY A 305 -6.08 10.41 -9.93
C GLY A 305 -5.42 9.13 -9.46
N VAL A 306 -5.14 9.00 -8.16
CA VAL A 306 -4.37 7.86 -7.62
C VAL A 306 -5.18 6.58 -7.47
N CYS A 307 -6.52 6.66 -7.47
CA CYS A 307 -7.43 5.55 -7.22
C CYS A 307 -7.13 4.30 -8.05
N TYR A 308 -6.82 4.50 -9.33
CA TYR A 308 -6.67 3.42 -10.30
C TYR A 308 -5.22 3.07 -10.65
N PHE A 309 -4.22 3.77 -10.12
CA PHE A 309 -2.83 3.48 -10.45
C PHE A 309 -2.48 2.03 -10.16
N TRP A 310 -2.57 1.64 -8.90
CA TRP A 310 -2.14 0.32 -8.45
C TRP A 310 -2.86 -0.84 -9.18
N PRO A 311 -4.21 -0.92 -9.14
CA PRO A 311 -4.91 -2.04 -9.77
C PRO A 311 -4.73 -2.07 -11.29
N THR A 312 -4.67 -0.91 -11.95
CA THR A 312 -4.56 -0.83 -13.41
C THR A 312 -3.15 -1.19 -13.90
N MET A 313 -2.09 -0.82 -13.13
CA MET A 313 -0.72 -1.23 -13.43
C MET A 313 -0.56 -2.76 -13.34
N LEU A 314 -1.11 -3.37 -12.30
CA LEU A 314 -1.10 -4.83 -12.13
C LEU A 314 -1.92 -5.53 -13.23
N SER A 315 -3.10 -5.00 -13.57
CA SER A 315 -3.93 -5.53 -14.65
C SER A 315 -3.21 -5.47 -15.99
N PHE A 316 -2.52 -4.36 -16.29
CA PHE A 316 -1.75 -4.23 -17.53
C PHE A 316 -0.69 -5.33 -17.65
N VAL A 317 0.10 -5.55 -16.60
CA VAL A 317 1.14 -6.59 -16.59
C VAL A 317 0.53 -7.99 -16.70
N SER A 318 -0.56 -8.26 -15.98
CA SER A 318 -1.27 -9.53 -16.03
C SER A 318 -1.83 -9.85 -17.42
N GLU A 319 -2.32 -8.82 -18.15
CA GLU A 319 -2.92 -9.01 -19.48
C GLU A 319 -1.90 -9.03 -20.63
N LYS A 320 -0.87 -8.18 -20.54
CA LYS A 320 0.11 -7.96 -21.64
C LYS A 320 1.40 -8.73 -21.48
N ILE A 321 1.68 -9.21 -20.28
CA ILE A 321 2.88 -10.01 -19.96
C ILE A 321 2.46 -11.20 -19.07
N PRO A 322 1.49 -12.02 -19.48
CA PRO A 322 0.92 -13.07 -18.63
C PRO A 322 1.96 -14.12 -18.19
N GLU A 323 3.03 -14.32 -18.97
CA GLU A 323 4.09 -15.26 -18.65
C GLU A 323 4.95 -14.81 -17.45
N SER A 324 4.89 -13.53 -17.03
CA SER A 324 5.53 -13.07 -15.80
C SER A 324 4.88 -13.66 -14.54
N GLY A 325 3.63 -14.06 -14.66
CA GLY A 325 2.87 -14.77 -13.64
C GLY A 325 2.79 -14.05 -12.29
N ALA A 326 2.67 -14.83 -11.23
CA ALA A 326 2.62 -14.30 -9.86
C ALA A 326 3.90 -13.54 -9.45
N LEU A 327 5.07 -13.99 -9.98
CA LEU A 327 6.34 -13.33 -9.72
C LEU A 327 6.34 -11.89 -10.27
N GLY A 328 5.87 -11.70 -11.52
CA GLY A 328 5.78 -10.37 -12.12
C GLY A 328 4.89 -9.42 -11.31
N LEU A 329 3.72 -9.88 -10.87
CA LEU A 329 2.83 -9.07 -10.03
C LEU A 329 3.45 -8.73 -8.67
N SER A 330 4.16 -9.68 -8.04
CA SER A 330 4.88 -9.45 -6.78
C SER A 330 6.03 -8.46 -6.94
N LEU A 331 6.78 -8.53 -8.06
CA LEU A 331 7.84 -7.57 -8.38
C LEU A 331 7.27 -6.17 -8.60
N MET A 332 6.15 -6.04 -9.32
CA MET A 332 5.47 -4.76 -9.52
C MET A 332 5.07 -4.13 -8.19
N GLY A 333 4.34 -4.86 -7.35
CA GLY A 333 3.94 -4.37 -6.03
C GLY A 333 5.14 -4.04 -5.13
N GLY A 334 6.16 -4.92 -5.13
CA GLY A 334 7.40 -4.71 -4.39
C GLY A 334 8.16 -3.46 -4.83
N ALA A 335 8.28 -3.21 -6.13
CA ALA A 335 8.93 -2.01 -6.66
C ALA A 335 8.20 -0.72 -6.24
N GLY A 336 6.87 -0.75 -6.25
CA GLY A 336 6.08 0.37 -5.75
C GLY A 336 6.38 0.67 -4.28
N MET A 337 6.33 -0.33 -3.41
CA MET A 337 6.65 -0.16 -1.98
C MET A 337 8.11 0.26 -1.77
N LEU A 338 9.06 -0.33 -2.52
CA LEU A 338 10.47 0.02 -2.44
C LEU A 338 10.70 1.51 -2.77
N SER A 339 10.01 2.07 -3.76
CA SER A 339 10.18 3.48 -4.12
C SER A 339 9.83 4.41 -2.96
N VAL A 340 8.81 4.09 -2.18
CA VAL A 340 8.39 4.90 -1.02
C VAL A 340 9.45 4.92 0.07
N SER A 341 10.20 3.83 0.24
CA SER A 341 11.30 3.76 1.21
C SER A 341 12.42 4.75 0.94
N PHE A 342 12.63 5.14 -0.32
CA PHE A 342 13.58 6.19 -0.71
C PHE A 342 12.94 7.58 -0.68
N VAL A 343 11.66 7.67 -1.05
CA VAL A 343 10.93 8.94 -1.16
C VAL A 343 10.74 9.60 0.20
N LEU A 344 10.33 8.85 1.22
CA LEU A 344 10.02 9.43 2.54
C LEU A 344 11.22 10.11 3.21
N PRO A 345 12.44 9.53 3.27
CA PRO A 345 13.59 10.24 3.82
C PRO A 345 13.94 11.51 3.03
N GLN A 346 13.86 11.47 1.69
CA GLN A 346 14.15 12.64 0.86
C GLN A 346 13.14 13.77 1.07
N MET A 347 11.85 13.45 1.22
CA MET A 347 10.83 14.43 1.59
C MET A 347 11.14 15.06 2.95
N GLY A 348 11.50 14.25 3.95
CA GLY A 348 11.89 14.71 5.27
C GLY A 348 13.08 15.68 5.22
N LYS A 349 14.15 15.29 4.53
CA LYS A 349 15.34 16.13 4.34
C LYS A 349 15.03 17.50 3.72
N LEU A 350 14.17 17.53 2.71
CA LEU A 350 13.75 18.78 2.08
C LEU A 350 12.96 19.67 3.06
N MET A 351 12.07 19.07 3.86
CA MET A 351 11.30 19.81 4.86
C MET A 351 12.18 20.31 6.01
N ASP A 352 13.14 19.51 6.47
CA ASP A 352 14.12 19.93 7.48
C ASP A 352 15.02 21.10 6.98
N SER A 353 15.19 21.24 5.65
CA SER A 353 15.89 22.36 5.02
C SER A 353 14.99 23.57 4.71
N ASN A 354 13.86 23.72 5.41
CA ASN A 354 12.89 24.81 5.29
C ASN A 354 12.04 24.80 3.99
N THR A 355 11.99 23.71 3.24
CA THR A 355 11.01 23.57 2.15
C THR A 355 9.61 23.45 2.75
N THR A 356 8.69 24.29 2.34
CA THR A 356 7.30 24.24 2.81
C THR A 356 6.55 23.04 2.24
N GLY A 357 5.48 22.61 2.92
CA GLY A 357 4.64 21.54 2.41
C GLY A 357 4.05 21.84 1.02
N SER A 358 3.67 23.09 0.75
CA SER A 358 3.18 23.54 -0.56
C SER A 358 4.25 23.44 -1.65
N GLU A 359 5.48 23.89 -1.37
CA GLU A 359 6.60 23.77 -2.31
C GLU A 359 6.93 22.31 -2.61
N LEU A 360 6.89 21.47 -1.58
CA LEU A 360 7.14 20.05 -1.73
C LEU A 360 6.05 19.36 -2.55
N LEU A 361 4.77 19.71 -2.37
CA LEU A 361 3.66 19.21 -3.19
C LEU A 361 3.82 19.61 -4.66
N LEU A 362 4.26 20.86 -4.94
CA LEU A 362 4.55 21.32 -6.30
C LEU A 362 5.74 20.56 -6.91
N LEU A 363 6.80 20.30 -6.14
CA LEU A 363 7.94 19.51 -6.59
C LEU A 363 7.50 18.08 -6.94
N TYR A 364 6.66 17.47 -6.08
CA TYR A 364 6.16 16.11 -6.30
C TYR A 364 5.16 16.02 -7.46
N ALA A 365 4.51 17.11 -7.86
CA ALA A 365 3.66 17.14 -9.06
C ALA A 365 4.44 16.87 -10.37
N TYR A 366 5.76 17.04 -10.39
CA TYR A 366 6.58 16.63 -11.53
C TYR A 366 6.59 15.11 -11.75
N ILE A 367 6.40 14.30 -10.70
CA ILE A 367 6.37 12.84 -10.82
C ILE A 367 5.20 12.39 -11.69
N PRO A 368 3.92 12.71 -11.39
CA PRO A 368 2.81 12.37 -12.28
C PRO A 368 2.87 13.14 -13.62
N ALA A 369 3.51 14.32 -13.71
CA ALA A 369 3.73 14.98 -15.00
C ALA A 369 4.62 14.14 -15.94
N ILE A 370 5.69 13.52 -15.42
CA ILE A 370 6.50 12.55 -16.17
C ILE A 370 5.66 11.32 -16.55
N LEU A 371 4.80 10.84 -15.65
CA LEU A 371 3.91 9.71 -15.93
C LEU A 371 2.88 10.03 -17.03
N ILE A 372 2.42 11.28 -17.18
CA ILE A 372 1.54 11.68 -18.29
C ILE A 372 2.24 11.38 -19.63
N VAL A 373 3.51 11.79 -19.76
CA VAL A 373 4.30 11.53 -20.97
C VAL A 373 4.53 10.02 -21.17
N ALA A 374 4.92 9.32 -20.10
CA ALA A 374 5.17 7.88 -20.14
C ALA A 374 3.91 7.09 -20.54
N PHE A 375 2.76 7.38 -19.96
CA PHE A 375 1.51 6.69 -20.31
C PHE A 375 0.93 7.10 -21.65
N LEU A 376 1.21 8.31 -22.15
CA LEU A 376 0.90 8.69 -23.51
C LEU A 376 1.72 7.86 -24.51
N ILE A 377 3.03 7.73 -24.27
CA ILE A 377 3.92 6.87 -25.08
C ILE A 377 3.43 5.42 -25.03
N LEU A 378 3.10 4.90 -23.84
CA LEU A 378 2.56 3.55 -23.67
C LEU A 378 1.27 3.36 -24.47
N HIS A 379 0.35 4.34 -24.42
CA HIS A 379 -0.91 4.28 -25.16
C HIS A 379 -0.68 4.19 -26.67
N ILE A 380 0.21 5.04 -27.20
CA ILE A 380 0.58 5.05 -28.63
C ILE A 380 1.23 3.72 -29.01
N TYR A 381 2.18 3.22 -28.19
CA TYR A 381 2.87 1.95 -28.41
C TYR A 381 1.91 0.77 -28.50
N VAL A 382 1.02 0.61 -27.51
CA VAL A 382 0.02 -0.48 -27.47
C VAL A 382 -0.91 -0.41 -28.67
N LYS A 383 -1.37 0.80 -29.04
CA LYS A 383 -2.23 1.00 -30.22
C LYS A 383 -1.54 0.64 -31.53
N THR A 384 -0.24 1.03 -31.69
CA THR A 384 0.53 0.80 -32.92
C THR A 384 0.91 -0.67 -33.09
N LYS A 385 1.30 -1.34 -32.00
CA LYS A 385 1.68 -2.75 -32.00
C LYS A 385 0.49 -3.72 -31.97
N LYS A 386 -0.74 -3.21 -31.76
CA LYS A 386 -1.96 -4.01 -31.58
C LYS A 386 -1.83 -5.08 -30.48
N ILE A 387 -1.10 -4.74 -29.41
CA ILE A 387 -0.86 -5.62 -28.25
C ILE A 387 -2.03 -5.52 -27.27
#